data_30b6c1e9418218f321896fbb18c9f3ab
#
_entry.id   30b6c1e9418218f321896fbb18c9f3ab
#
_cell.length_a   1.000
_cell.length_b   1.000
_cell.length_c   1.000
_cell.angle_alpha   90.00
_cell.angle_beta   90.00
_cell.angle_gamma   90.00
#
_symmetry.space_group_name_H-M   'P 1'
#
loop_
_entity.id
_entity.type
_entity.pdbx_description
1 polymer ?
#
loop_
_entity_poly.entity_id
_entity_poly.type
_entity_poly.pdbx_seq_one_letter_code
_entity_poly.pdbx_strand_id
1 'polypeptide(L)'
;TTGSWQMFKQKYLYDTDRAVKGQFERIAKTAAIHLEGTELFEKAESKFFELLWKGWLSPSTPVLANMGTKRGLPVSCSGSVIDDSVDSFYKNLHETAVLTKHGFGTSSDLSKIRPRGSKISIGGKASGVIPVIKEHVQTMRNIAQGTSRRGAWAGYLNVEHGDFDELVDLVLSEPDDLNIGWVVNQSFIDRLNEGDPVAISKYQKLLKVKMVTGKGYIFFVDKANNKRPITYKDKNLFINNSNLCSEIM
;
A
#
# COMPACT_ATOMS: atom_id res chain seq x y z
N THR A 1 -23.93 -17.92 -9.01
CA THR A 1 -23.59 -18.44 -10.35
C THR A 1 -22.50 -19.49 -10.27
N THR A 2 -22.37 -20.36 -11.27
CA THR A 2 -21.31 -21.38 -11.33
C THR A 2 -19.92 -20.77 -11.24
N GLY A 3 -19.68 -19.64 -11.93
CA GLY A 3 -18.39 -18.93 -11.88
C GLY A 3 -18.08 -18.37 -10.49
N SER A 4 -19.06 -17.78 -9.80
CA SER A 4 -18.88 -17.29 -8.42
C SER A 4 -18.53 -18.43 -7.46
N TRP A 5 -19.15 -19.59 -7.63
CA TRP A 5 -18.85 -20.76 -6.83
C TRP A 5 -17.45 -21.34 -7.09
N GLN A 6 -17.01 -21.35 -8.35
CA GLN A 6 -15.65 -21.76 -8.69
C GLN A 6 -14.61 -20.82 -8.10
N MET A 7 -14.82 -19.50 -8.21
CA MET A 7 -13.95 -18.49 -7.60
C MET A 7 -13.89 -18.65 -6.08
N PHE A 8 -15.03 -18.85 -5.44
CA PHE A 8 -15.11 -19.09 -4.00
C PHE A 8 -14.27 -20.31 -3.60
N LYS A 9 -14.44 -21.44 -4.27
CA LYS A 9 -13.67 -22.67 -4.00
C LYS A 9 -12.15 -22.46 -4.17
N GLN A 10 -11.76 -21.75 -5.20
CA GLN A 10 -10.33 -21.56 -5.50
C GLN A 10 -9.63 -20.60 -4.56
N LYS A 11 -10.31 -19.52 -4.12
CA LYS A 11 -9.66 -18.41 -3.40
C LYS A 11 -10.01 -18.34 -1.92
N TYR A 12 -11.24 -18.67 -1.56
CA TYR A 12 -11.79 -18.32 -0.24
C TYR A 12 -12.11 -19.53 0.62
N LEU A 13 -12.46 -20.69 0.02
CA LEU A 13 -12.81 -21.88 0.78
C LEU A 13 -11.61 -22.36 1.61
N TYR A 14 -11.82 -22.55 2.90
CA TYR A 14 -10.88 -23.18 3.80
C TYR A 14 -11.39 -24.57 4.20
N ASP A 15 -10.49 -25.47 4.58
CA ASP A 15 -10.79 -26.90 4.81
C ASP A 15 -11.97 -27.16 5.76
N THR A 16 -12.22 -26.25 6.69
CA THR A 16 -13.32 -26.33 7.65
C THR A 16 -14.64 -25.70 7.15
N ASP A 17 -14.61 -24.94 6.03
CA ASP A 17 -15.74 -24.09 5.60
C ASP A 17 -16.66 -24.89 4.71
N ARG A 18 -17.08 -25.88 4.66
CA ARG A 18 -17.97 -26.65 3.73
C ARG A 18 -18.72 -25.79 2.69
N ALA A 19 -19.06 -24.53 3.01
CA ALA A 19 -19.78 -23.59 2.15
C ALA A 19 -19.51 -22.13 2.56
N VAL A 20 -20.07 -21.15 1.82
CA VAL A 20 -20.02 -19.71 2.16
C VAL A 20 -20.51 -19.43 3.58
N LYS A 21 -21.52 -20.16 4.04
CA LYS A 21 -22.02 -20.01 5.41
C LYS A 21 -20.93 -20.33 6.44
N GLY A 22 -20.24 -21.45 6.28
CA GLY A 22 -19.14 -21.83 7.19
C GLY A 22 -17.97 -20.84 7.19
N GLN A 23 -17.65 -20.23 6.03
CA GLN A 23 -16.70 -19.14 5.96
C GLN A 23 -17.11 -17.95 6.82
N PHE A 24 -18.37 -17.50 6.70
CA PHE A 24 -18.87 -16.38 7.49
C PHE A 24 -18.96 -16.70 8.98
N GLU A 25 -19.31 -17.93 9.34
CA GLU A 25 -19.26 -18.41 10.74
C GLU A 25 -17.83 -18.37 11.30
N ARG A 26 -16.85 -18.85 10.56
CA ARG A 26 -15.43 -18.78 10.93
C ARG A 26 -14.97 -17.33 11.14
N ILE A 27 -15.29 -16.43 10.21
CA ILE A 27 -14.91 -15.01 10.29
C ILE A 27 -15.57 -14.35 11.50
N ALA A 28 -16.87 -14.56 11.71
CA ALA A 28 -17.63 -13.99 12.81
C ALA A 28 -17.08 -14.43 14.17
N LYS A 29 -16.83 -15.74 14.33
CA LYS A 29 -16.21 -16.30 15.53
C LYS A 29 -14.85 -15.70 15.80
N THR A 30 -14.01 -15.60 14.76
CA THR A 30 -12.65 -15.05 14.92
C THR A 30 -12.69 -13.56 15.25
N ALA A 31 -13.62 -12.80 14.68
CA ALA A 31 -13.80 -11.39 15.01
C ALA A 31 -14.22 -11.15 16.46
N ALA A 32 -14.98 -12.09 17.04
CA ALA A 32 -15.44 -12.02 18.42
C ALA A 32 -14.43 -12.63 19.44
N ILE A 33 -13.35 -13.26 18.99
CA ILE A 33 -12.47 -14.11 19.85
C ILE A 33 -11.92 -13.40 21.09
N HIS A 34 -11.67 -12.09 21.00
CA HIS A 34 -11.20 -11.29 22.15
C HIS A 34 -12.24 -11.12 23.26
N LEU A 35 -13.50 -11.49 23.01
CA LEU A 35 -14.58 -11.51 23.98
C LEU A 35 -14.82 -12.94 24.53
N GLU A 36 -14.04 -13.93 24.11
CA GLU A 36 -14.19 -15.31 24.56
C GLU A 36 -14.14 -15.39 26.10
N GLY A 37 -15.03 -16.20 26.69
CA GLY A 37 -15.19 -16.28 28.14
C GLY A 37 -16.07 -15.19 28.78
N THR A 38 -16.63 -14.29 28.00
CA THR A 38 -17.61 -13.28 28.48
C THR A 38 -19.01 -13.57 27.92
N GLU A 39 -20.04 -13.04 28.57
CA GLU A 39 -21.44 -13.12 28.10
C GLU A 39 -21.66 -12.39 26.74
N LEU A 40 -20.71 -11.56 26.33
CA LEU A 40 -20.79 -10.82 25.07
C LEU A 40 -20.33 -11.62 23.86
N PHE A 41 -19.61 -12.72 24.06
CA PHE A 41 -19.00 -13.49 22.96
C PHE A 41 -20.06 -13.99 21.96
N GLU A 42 -21.04 -14.76 22.41
CA GLU A 42 -22.08 -15.32 21.53
C GLU A 42 -22.91 -14.25 20.85
N LYS A 43 -23.20 -13.16 21.56
CA LYS A 43 -23.93 -12.01 21.00
C LYS A 43 -23.13 -11.31 19.91
N ALA A 44 -21.84 -11.10 20.11
CA ALA A 44 -20.94 -10.48 19.13
C ALA A 44 -20.74 -11.39 17.90
N GLU A 45 -20.50 -12.68 18.09
CA GLU A 45 -20.38 -13.66 17.00
C GLU A 45 -21.65 -13.69 16.15
N SER A 46 -22.83 -13.82 16.77
CA SER A 46 -24.12 -13.81 16.09
C SER A 46 -24.33 -12.50 15.31
N LYS A 47 -23.96 -11.36 15.88
CA LYS A 47 -24.11 -10.06 15.22
C LYS A 47 -23.17 -9.90 14.02
N PHE A 48 -21.91 -10.30 14.15
CA PHE A 48 -20.96 -10.28 13.02
C PHE A 48 -21.44 -11.22 11.90
N PHE A 49 -21.91 -12.41 12.24
CA PHE A 49 -22.47 -13.33 11.24
C PHE A 49 -23.68 -12.72 10.52
N GLU A 50 -24.63 -12.12 11.26
CA GLU A 50 -25.80 -11.45 10.68
C GLU A 50 -25.41 -10.35 9.67
N LEU A 51 -24.44 -9.49 10.05
CA LEU A 51 -23.97 -8.40 9.19
C LEU A 51 -23.35 -8.91 7.89
N LEU A 52 -22.54 -9.97 7.99
CA LEU A 52 -21.93 -10.62 6.83
C LEU A 52 -22.98 -11.30 5.95
N TRP A 53 -23.88 -12.06 6.56
CA TRP A 53 -24.89 -12.85 5.84
C TRP A 53 -25.91 -12.00 5.10
N LYS A 54 -26.30 -10.88 5.68
CA LYS A 54 -27.21 -9.90 5.07
C LYS A 54 -26.51 -8.97 4.07
N GLY A 55 -25.20 -9.07 3.92
CA GLY A 55 -24.42 -8.22 3.01
C GLY A 55 -24.30 -6.76 3.47
N TRP A 56 -24.57 -6.46 4.74
CA TRP A 56 -24.39 -5.12 5.31
C TRP A 56 -22.92 -4.82 5.60
N LEU A 57 -22.10 -5.85 5.76
CA LEU A 57 -20.66 -5.79 5.92
C LEU A 57 -20.01 -6.62 4.81
N SER A 58 -19.18 -6.00 3.98
CA SER A 58 -18.38 -6.65 2.94
C SER A 58 -16.90 -6.58 3.32
N PRO A 59 -16.32 -7.65 3.85
CA PRO A 59 -14.91 -7.67 4.22
C PRO A 59 -14.00 -7.66 2.99
N SER A 60 -12.77 -7.18 3.19
CA SER A 60 -11.72 -7.26 2.18
C SER A 60 -11.33 -8.72 1.87
N THR A 61 -10.76 -8.94 0.69
CA THR A 61 -10.29 -10.27 0.25
C THR A 61 -9.42 -10.99 1.29
N PRO A 62 -8.44 -10.36 1.97
CA PRO A 62 -7.63 -11.04 2.98
C PRO A 62 -8.43 -11.49 4.21
N VAL A 63 -9.42 -10.72 4.62
CA VAL A 63 -10.34 -11.13 5.71
C VAL A 63 -11.12 -12.37 5.28
N LEU A 64 -11.72 -12.33 4.09
CA LEU A 64 -12.49 -13.46 3.55
C LEU A 64 -11.64 -14.73 3.41
N ALA A 65 -10.39 -14.60 2.94
CA ALA A 65 -9.52 -15.74 2.67
C ALA A 65 -8.82 -16.27 3.92
N ASN A 66 -8.37 -15.39 4.82
CA ASN A 66 -7.36 -15.74 5.82
C ASN A 66 -7.84 -15.65 7.27
N MET A 67 -8.87 -14.84 7.59
CA MET A 67 -9.31 -14.66 8.97
C MET A 67 -9.77 -15.97 9.60
N GLY A 68 -9.16 -16.34 10.74
CA GLY A 68 -9.40 -17.62 11.41
C GLY A 68 -8.78 -18.82 10.71
N THR A 69 -7.80 -18.65 9.83
CA THR A 69 -7.08 -19.72 9.15
C THR A 69 -5.57 -19.64 9.43
N LYS A 70 -4.82 -20.65 8.98
CA LYS A 70 -3.35 -20.67 8.99
C LYS A 70 -2.73 -20.19 7.67
N ARG A 71 -3.53 -19.72 6.69
CA ARG A 71 -3.06 -19.38 5.34
C ARG A 71 -2.28 -18.08 5.27
N GLY A 72 -2.56 -17.12 6.14
CA GLY A 72 -1.94 -15.80 6.13
C GLY A 72 -2.65 -14.83 7.08
N LEU A 73 -2.34 -13.55 6.95
CA LEU A 73 -2.92 -12.50 7.79
C LEU A 73 -4.20 -11.92 7.16
N PRO A 74 -5.16 -11.47 7.97
CA PRO A 74 -6.40 -10.84 7.48
C PRO A 74 -6.21 -9.36 7.10
N VAL A 75 -4.99 -8.96 6.76
CA VAL A 75 -4.61 -7.59 6.37
C VAL A 75 -3.99 -7.62 4.98
N SER A 76 -4.28 -6.63 4.15
CA SER A 76 -3.91 -6.64 2.73
C SER A 76 -2.77 -5.72 2.36
N CYS A 77 -2.55 -4.64 3.09
CA CYS A 77 -1.64 -3.59 2.67
C CYS A 77 -0.93 -2.96 3.87
N SER A 78 0.28 -2.47 3.61
CA SER A 78 1.04 -1.64 4.54
C SER A 78 1.75 -0.52 3.80
N GLY A 79 2.02 0.58 4.52
CA GLY A 79 2.85 1.69 4.06
C GLY A 79 4.04 1.88 4.98
N SER A 80 5.14 2.35 4.45
CA SER A 80 6.38 2.60 5.18
C SER A 80 7.06 3.87 4.68
N VAL A 81 8.08 4.31 5.39
CA VAL A 81 8.93 5.45 5.01
C VAL A 81 10.37 4.97 4.98
N ILE A 82 11.11 5.37 3.97
CA ILE A 82 12.54 5.07 3.84
C ILE A 82 13.33 6.33 4.20
N ASP A 83 14.14 6.24 5.24
CA ASP A 83 15.07 7.31 5.61
C ASP A 83 16.34 7.24 4.75
N ASP A 84 17.05 8.37 4.64
CA ASP A 84 18.23 8.54 3.77
C ASP A 84 19.48 7.85 4.33
N SER A 85 19.42 6.52 4.43
CA SER A 85 20.55 5.68 4.87
C SER A 85 20.49 4.29 4.24
N VAL A 86 21.65 3.68 4.02
CA VAL A 86 21.76 2.30 3.50
C VAL A 86 21.03 1.31 4.40
N ASP A 87 21.15 1.47 5.72
CA ASP A 87 20.45 0.60 6.67
C ASP A 87 18.93 0.70 6.51
N SER A 88 18.39 1.91 6.33
CA SER A 88 16.95 2.09 6.09
C SER A 88 16.49 1.49 4.75
N PHE A 89 17.31 1.61 3.70
CA PHE A 89 17.00 1.02 2.38
C PHE A 89 16.84 -0.49 2.48
N TYR A 90 17.82 -1.20 3.02
CA TYR A 90 17.81 -2.65 3.11
C TYR A 90 16.84 -3.18 4.19
N LYS A 91 16.67 -2.46 5.29
CA LYS A 91 15.62 -2.78 6.28
C LYS A 91 14.23 -2.73 5.65
N ASN A 92 13.92 -1.67 4.91
CA ASN A 92 12.64 -1.53 4.22
C ASN A 92 12.45 -2.61 3.15
N LEU A 93 13.48 -2.91 2.38
CA LEU A 93 13.46 -3.97 1.39
C LEU A 93 13.15 -5.34 2.03
N HIS A 94 13.80 -5.65 3.16
CA HIS A 94 13.55 -6.87 3.92
C HIS A 94 12.11 -6.93 4.46
N GLU A 95 11.63 -5.87 5.10
CA GLU A 95 10.25 -5.78 5.59
C GLU A 95 9.22 -5.96 4.47
N THR A 96 9.44 -5.29 3.34
CA THR A 96 8.62 -5.41 2.13
C THR A 96 8.59 -6.85 1.63
N ALA A 97 9.74 -7.53 1.57
CA ALA A 97 9.85 -8.92 1.15
C ALA A 97 9.06 -9.87 2.07
N VAL A 98 9.21 -9.72 3.39
CA VAL A 98 8.52 -10.54 4.39
C VAL A 98 7.01 -10.32 4.34
N LEU A 99 6.56 -9.06 4.29
CA LEU A 99 5.15 -8.73 4.21
C LEU A 99 4.52 -9.27 2.92
N THR A 100 5.22 -9.13 1.79
CA THR A 100 4.80 -9.65 0.49
C THR A 100 4.63 -11.17 0.54
N LYS A 101 5.55 -11.90 1.15
CA LYS A 101 5.43 -13.36 1.38
C LYS A 101 4.13 -13.73 2.10
N HIS A 102 3.65 -12.87 3.01
CA HIS A 102 2.40 -13.08 3.75
C HIS A 102 1.15 -12.52 3.04
N GLY A 103 1.27 -12.11 1.79
CA GLY A 103 0.14 -11.68 0.96
C GLY A 103 -0.18 -10.18 1.01
N PHE A 104 0.70 -9.36 1.59
CA PHE A 104 0.53 -7.91 1.61
C PHE A 104 0.91 -7.26 0.29
N GLY A 105 0.13 -6.26 -0.14
CA GLY A 105 0.63 -5.18 -0.97
C GLY A 105 1.35 -4.15 -0.10
N THR A 106 2.50 -3.67 -0.53
CA THR A 106 3.32 -2.74 0.24
C THR A 106 3.55 -1.44 -0.50
N SER A 107 3.81 -0.37 0.22
CA SER A 107 4.24 0.91 -0.35
C SER A 107 5.32 1.54 0.52
N SER A 108 6.15 2.39 -0.10
CA SER A 108 7.19 3.10 0.63
C SER A 108 7.32 4.54 0.14
N ASP A 109 7.40 5.49 1.07
CA ASP A 109 7.75 6.88 0.75
C ASP A 109 9.27 6.99 0.61
N LEU A 110 9.70 7.49 -0.55
CA LEU A 110 11.09 7.68 -0.96
C LEU A 110 11.54 9.14 -0.82
N SER A 111 10.65 10.03 -0.42
CA SER A 111 10.84 11.48 -0.52
C SER A 111 11.97 12.01 0.37
N LYS A 112 12.37 11.26 1.39
CA LYS A 112 13.49 11.61 2.27
C LYS A 112 14.88 11.25 1.70
N ILE A 113 14.93 10.35 0.72
CA ILE A 113 16.18 9.94 0.09
C ILE A 113 16.74 11.13 -0.67
N ARG A 114 18.02 11.44 -0.46
CA ARG A 114 18.69 12.53 -1.19
C ARG A 114 18.73 12.25 -2.69
N PRO A 115 18.55 13.27 -3.54
CA PRO A 115 18.55 13.09 -4.98
C PRO A 115 19.93 12.69 -5.51
N ARG A 116 19.95 12.11 -6.70
CA ARG A 116 21.14 11.75 -7.44
C ARG A 116 22.10 12.94 -7.54
N GLY A 117 23.37 12.67 -7.34
CA GLY A 117 24.43 13.67 -7.43
C GLY A 117 24.67 14.47 -6.15
N SER A 118 23.84 14.32 -5.12
CA SER A 118 24.08 14.91 -3.79
C SER A 118 25.38 14.39 -3.17
N LYS A 119 26.08 15.25 -2.42
CA LYS A 119 27.31 14.85 -1.72
C LYS A 119 27.04 13.82 -0.63
N ILE A 120 27.94 12.85 -0.50
CA ILE A 120 27.94 11.85 0.58
C ILE A 120 29.03 12.20 1.59
N SER A 121 28.81 11.95 2.88
CA SER A 121 29.71 12.31 3.97
C SER A 121 31.11 11.69 3.85
N ILE A 122 31.21 10.48 3.31
CA ILE A 122 32.47 9.75 3.09
C ILE A 122 33.12 10.05 1.74
N GLY A 123 32.61 11.01 0.98
CA GLY A 123 33.05 11.35 -0.36
C GLY A 123 32.29 10.63 -1.47
N GLY A 124 32.19 11.26 -2.63
CA GLY A 124 31.41 10.76 -3.75
C GLY A 124 30.02 11.38 -3.88
N LYS A 125 29.16 10.78 -4.69
CA LYS A 125 27.82 11.27 -5.02
C LYS A 125 26.76 10.20 -4.80
N ALA A 126 25.60 10.60 -4.31
CA ALA A 126 24.45 9.72 -4.11
C ALA A 126 23.89 9.23 -5.45
N SER A 127 23.35 8.02 -5.44
CA SER A 127 22.72 7.39 -6.60
C SER A 127 21.25 7.77 -6.78
N GLY A 128 20.64 8.43 -5.78
CA GLY A 128 19.24 8.83 -5.80
C GLY A 128 18.25 7.68 -5.57
N VAL A 129 16.97 7.91 -5.90
CA VAL A 129 15.87 6.98 -5.61
C VAL A 129 15.77 5.81 -6.60
N ILE A 130 16.26 5.97 -7.82
CA ILE A 130 16.04 4.98 -8.90
C ILE A 130 16.61 3.59 -8.57
N PRO A 131 17.85 3.44 -8.06
CA PRO A 131 18.35 2.13 -7.65
C PRO A 131 17.49 1.47 -6.57
N VAL A 132 17.04 2.23 -5.59
CA VAL A 132 16.17 1.72 -4.51
C VAL A 132 14.86 1.19 -5.07
N ILE A 133 14.25 1.93 -6.01
CA ILE A 133 13.03 1.48 -6.71
C ILE A 133 13.29 0.18 -7.47
N LYS A 134 14.37 0.10 -8.23
CA LYS A 134 14.70 -1.10 -9.03
C LYS A 134 14.91 -2.34 -8.17
N GLU A 135 15.52 -2.20 -6.99
CA GLU A 135 15.67 -3.31 -6.05
C GLU A 135 14.33 -3.79 -5.49
N HIS A 136 13.42 -2.88 -5.16
CA HIS A 136 12.08 -3.24 -4.72
C HIS A 136 11.31 -3.97 -5.82
N VAL A 137 11.34 -3.46 -7.05
CA VAL A 137 10.70 -4.10 -8.21
C VAL A 137 11.27 -5.50 -8.45
N GLN A 138 12.60 -5.66 -8.41
CA GLN A 138 13.24 -6.96 -8.59
C GLN A 138 12.86 -7.94 -7.46
N THR A 139 12.78 -7.45 -6.23
CA THR A 139 12.34 -8.24 -5.08
C THR A 139 10.91 -8.72 -5.26
N MET A 140 9.99 -7.88 -5.74
CA MET A 140 8.61 -8.28 -6.04
C MET A 140 8.52 -9.35 -7.12
N ARG A 141 9.39 -9.31 -8.11
CA ARG A 141 9.48 -10.36 -9.16
C ARG A 141 9.96 -11.69 -8.60
N ASN A 142 10.89 -11.66 -7.65
CA ASN A 142 11.52 -12.85 -7.08
C ASN A 142 10.65 -13.55 -6.02
N ILE A 143 9.74 -12.81 -5.36
CA ILE A 143 8.91 -13.35 -4.29
C ILE A 143 7.57 -13.82 -4.84
N ALA A 144 7.40 -15.13 -4.95
CA ALA A 144 6.10 -15.72 -5.21
C ALA A 144 5.24 -15.64 -3.94
N GLN A 145 4.14 -14.92 -4.03
CA GLN A 145 3.09 -14.93 -3.00
C GLN A 145 2.29 -16.21 -3.20
N GLY A 146 2.46 -17.23 -2.36
CA GLY A 146 1.62 -18.41 -2.32
C GLY A 146 0.79 -18.65 -3.61
N THR A 147 -0.29 -19.37 -3.56
CA THR A 147 -1.10 -19.67 -4.75
C THR A 147 -2.05 -18.53 -5.21
N SER A 148 -2.20 -17.44 -4.46
CA SER A 148 -3.32 -16.51 -4.67
C SER A 148 -2.99 -15.10 -5.15
N ARG A 149 -1.80 -14.55 -4.90
CA ARG A 149 -1.45 -13.16 -5.27
C ARG A 149 0.02 -13.01 -5.69
N ARG A 150 0.28 -12.14 -6.67
CA ARG A 150 1.65 -11.69 -6.97
C ARG A 150 2.07 -10.60 -6.00
N GLY A 151 3.37 -10.47 -5.72
CA GLY A 151 3.94 -9.36 -5.00
C GLY A 151 3.62 -8.04 -5.68
N ALA A 152 3.26 -7.04 -4.89
CA ALA A 152 3.00 -5.70 -5.40
C ALA A 152 3.55 -4.66 -4.42
N TRP A 153 4.30 -3.72 -4.97
CA TRP A 153 4.88 -2.60 -4.23
C TRP A 153 4.64 -1.30 -4.99
N ALA A 154 4.42 -0.20 -4.28
CA ALA A 154 4.34 1.15 -4.85
C ALA A 154 5.35 2.08 -4.17
N GLY A 155 6.14 2.77 -4.98
CA GLY A 155 7.03 3.85 -4.52
C GLY A 155 6.30 5.19 -4.54
N TYR A 156 6.34 5.95 -3.46
CA TYR A 156 5.83 7.31 -3.39
C TYR A 156 6.98 8.30 -3.41
N LEU A 157 6.88 9.34 -4.23
CA LEU A 157 7.89 10.38 -4.34
C LEU A 157 7.26 11.76 -4.38
N ASN A 158 7.81 12.72 -3.62
CA ASN A 158 7.38 14.11 -3.68
C ASN A 158 7.65 14.68 -5.08
N VAL A 159 6.68 15.38 -5.65
CA VAL A 159 6.80 16.00 -6.99
C VAL A 159 7.92 17.04 -7.07
N GLU A 160 8.33 17.60 -5.93
CA GLU A 160 9.43 18.56 -5.86
C GLU A 160 10.81 17.91 -5.65
N HIS A 161 10.86 16.56 -5.53
CA HIS A 161 12.12 15.83 -5.38
C HIS A 161 13.04 16.03 -6.60
N GLY A 162 14.37 16.04 -6.36
CA GLY A 162 15.34 16.25 -7.42
C GLY A 162 15.38 15.17 -8.49
N ASP A 163 14.99 13.94 -8.15
CA ASP A 163 14.94 12.80 -9.09
C ASP A 163 13.55 12.64 -9.74
N PHE A 164 12.65 13.61 -9.61
CA PHE A 164 11.30 13.53 -10.17
C PHE A 164 11.31 13.26 -11.67
N ASP A 165 12.12 14.01 -12.43
CA ASP A 165 12.18 13.88 -13.88
C ASP A 165 12.73 12.52 -14.32
N GLU A 166 13.76 12.02 -13.63
CA GLU A 166 14.36 10.69 -13.90
C GLU A 166 13.31 9.58 -13.62
N LEU A 167 12.51 9.73 -12.57
CA LEU A 167 11.45 8.78 -12.26
C LEU A 167 10.29 8.85 -13.27
N VAL A 168 9.93 10.03 -13.76
CA VAL A 168 8.94 10.18 -14.84
C VAL A 168 9.40 9.42 -16.09
N ASP A 169 10.65 9.59 -16.50
CA ASP A 169 11.20 8.90 -17.66
C ASP A 169 11.23 7.38 -17.48
N LEU A 170 11.58 6.91 -16.29
CA LEU A 170 11.55 5.49 -15.95
C LEU A 170 10.14 4.90 -16.04
N VAL A 171 9.14 5.59 -15.50
CA VAL A 171 7.73 5.10 -15.54
C VAL A 171 7.19 5.08 -16.97
N LEU A 172 7.58 6.03 -17.81
CA LEU A 172 7.17 6.06 -19.22
C LEU A 172 7.84 4.94 -20.04
N SER A 173 9.07 4.54 -19.69
CA SER A 173 9.80 3.49 -20.39
C SER A 173 9.47 2.07 -19.91
N GLU A 174 9.15 1.90 -18.62
CA GLU A 174 8.90 0.59 -17.97
C GLU A 174 7.56 0.58 -17.19
N PRO A 175 6.42 0.91 -17.82
CA PRO A 175 5.17 1.14 -17.09
C PRO A 175 4.60 -0.12 -16.40
N ASP A 176 4.85 -1.30 -16.95
CA ASP A 176 4.26 -2.55 -16.44
C ASP A 176 4.85 -2.98 -15.09
N ASP A 177 6.08 -2.60 -14.82
CA ASP A 177 6.81 -3.00 -13.63
C ASP A 177 6.66 -2.05 -12.45
N LEU A 178 6.21 -0.83 -12.70
CA LEU A 178 6.23 0.26 -11.73
C LEU A 178 4.81 0.67 -11.29
N ASN A 179 4.59 0.68 -9.98
CA ASN A 179 3.47 1.39 -9.38
C ASN A 179 4.04 2.57 -8.59
N ILE A 180 3.63 3.77 -8.97
CA ILE A 180 4.17 5.01 -8.40
C ILE A 180 3.03 5.88 -7.88
N GLY A 181 3.26 6.51 -6.73
CA GLY A 181 2.44 7.57 -6.17
C GLY A 181 3.24 8.89 -6.12
N TRP A 182 2.59 9.96 -6.50
CA TRP A 182 3.15 11.31 -6.44
C TRP A 182 2.64 12.02 -5.20
N VAL A 183 3.54 12.34 -4.28
CA VAL A 183 3.22 13.11 -3.07
C VAL A 183 3.19 14.59 -3.43
N VAL A 184 2.01 15.20 -3.26
CA VAL A 184 1.76 16.60 -3.59
C VAL A 184 1.46 17.34 -2.30
N ASN A 185 2.27 18.36 -1.98
CA ASN A 185 2.08 19.23 -0.83
C ASN A 185 1.32 20.51 -1.20
N GLN A 186 0.85 21.25 -0.21
CA GLN A 186 0.09 22.48 -0.43
C GLN A 186 0.94 23.56 -1.11
N SER A 187 2.22 23.68 -0.74
CA SER A 187 3.15 24.63 -1.36
C SER A 187 3.26 24.44 -2.89
N PHE A 188 3.32 23.20 -3.37
CA PHE A 188 3.31 22.91 -4.81
C PHE A 188 2.00 23.36 -5.47
N ILE A 189 0.86 23.12 -4.81
CA ILE A 189 -0.47 23.56 -5.32
C ILE A 189 -0.55 25.07 -5.38
N ASP A 190 -0.06 25.78 -4.38
CA ASP A 190 -0.07 27.24 -4.32
C ASP A 190 0.77 27.82 -5.47
N ARG A 191 1.98 27.31 -5.68
CA ARG A 191 2.84 27.69 -6.83
C ARG A 191 2.18 27.40 -8.18
N LEU A 192 1.49 26.25 -8.28
CA LEU A 192 0.75 25.90 -9.50
C LEU A 192 -0.36 26.93 -9.80
N ASN A 193 -1.11 27.35 -8.77
CA ASN A 193 -2.18 28.34 -8.88
C ASN A 193 -1.65 29.76 -9.18
N GLU A 194 -0.44 30.07 -8.71
CA GLU A 194 0.27 31.33 -9.00
C GLU A 194 0.89 31.36 -10.41
N GLY A 195 0.82 30.26 -11.14
CA GLY A 195 1.32 30.18 -12.50
C GLY A 195 2.83 29.93 -12.62
N ASP A 196 3.48 29.38 -11.57
CA ASP A 196 4.90 29.05 -11.59
C ASP A 196 5.21 28.06 -12.74
N PRO A 197 6.07 28.44 -13.71
CA PRO A 197 6.36 27.62 -14.88
C PRO A 197 6.94 26.24 -14.52
N VAL A 198 7.72 26.14 -13.44
CA VAL A 198 8.32 24.90 -12.98
C VAL A 198 7.25 23.97 -12.42
N ALA A 199 6.36 24.49 -11.59
CA ALA A 199 5.24 23.72 -11.04
C ALA A 199 4.29 23.24 -12.16
N ILE A 200 3.96 24.12 -13.11
CA ILE A 200 3.14 23.80 -14.29
C ILE A 200 3.79 22.67 -15.10
N SER A 201 5.09 22.78 -15.42
CA SER A 201 5.81 21.77 -16.18
C SER A 201 5.81 20.41 -15.47
N LYS A 202 6.06 20.36 -14.17
CA LYS A 202 6.02 19.11 -13.38
C LYS A 202 4.60 18.52 -13.36
N TYR A 203 3.58 19.32 -13.19
CA TYR A 203 2.19 18.87 -13.20
C TYR A 203 1.79 18.29 -14.56
N GLN A 204 2.19 18.94 -15.66
CA GLN A 204 1.97 18.41 -17.02
C GLN A 204 2.65 17.06 -17.24
N LYS A 205 3.90 16.86 -16.75
CA LYS A 205 4.60 15.58 -16.80
C LYS A 205 3.87 14.50 -16.01
N LEU A 206 3.39 14.81 -14.82
CA LEU A 206 2.59 13.91 -13.98
C LEU A 206 1.30 13.48 -14.71
N LEU A 207 0.55 14.42 -15.29
CA LEU A 207 -0.63 14.12 -16.08
C LEU A 207 -0.30 13.29 -17.32
N LYS A 208 0.80 13.58 -18.00
CA LYS A 208 1.27 12.78 -19.15
C LYS A 208 1.50 11.32 -18.74
N VAL A 209 2.21 11.07 -17.64
CA VAL A 209 2.41 9.71 -17.11
C VAL A 209 1.06 9.03 -16.89
N LYS A 210 0.14 9.72 -16.21
CA LYS A 210 -1.20 9.19 -15.92
C LYS A 210 -1.99 8.83 -17.18
N MET A 211 -1.98 9.70 -18.18
CA MET A 211 -2.72 9.52 -19.42
C MET A 211 -2.13 8.42 -20.31
N VAL A 212 -0.80 8.32 -20.38
CA VAL A 212 -0.12 7.38 -21.27
C VAL A 212 -0.08 5.98 -20.67
N THR A 213 0.16 5.86 -19.36
CA THR A 213 0.42 4.57 -18.71
C THR A 213 -0.70 4.07 -17.81
N GLY A 214 -1.65 4.94 -17.43
CA GLY A 214 -2.64 4.67 -16.37
C GLY A 214 -2.04 4.64 -14.96
N LYS A 215 -0.71 4.81 -14.82
CA LYS A 215 0.01 4.77 -13.55
C LYS A 215 0.06 6.15 -12.86
N GLY A 216 0.54 6.16 -11.63
CA GLY A 216 0.74 7.38 -10.86
C GLY A 216 -0.52 7.80 -10.07
N TYR A 217 -0.57 7.41 -8.80
CA TYR A 217 -1.52 7.94 -7.84
C TYR A 217 -1.13 9.38 -7.48
N ILE A 218 -2.09 10.24 -7.21
CA ILE A 218 -1.83 11.60 -6.71
C ILE A 218 -2.28 11.62 -5.25
N PHE A 219 -1.32 11.85 -4.35
CA PHE A 219 -1.54 11.86 -2.92
C PHE A 219 -1.33 13.26 -2.35
N PHE A 220 -2.42 13.90 -1.90
CA PHE A 220 -2.40 15.24 -1.30
C PHE A 220 -2.07 15.13 0.19
N VAL A 221 -0.78 15.16 0.51
CA VAL A 221 -0.26 14.84 1.84
C VAL A 221 -0.78 15.78 2.93
N ASP A 222 -0.89 17.06 2.67
CA ASP A 222 -1.39 18.03 3.66
C ASP A 222 -2.89 17.85 3.92
N LYS A 223 -3.68 17.53 2.89
CA LYS A 223 -5.11 17.21 3.07
C LYS A 223 -5.32 15.95 3.91
N ALA A 224 -4.49 14.92 3.68
CA ALA A 224 -4.52 13.71 4.49
C ALA A 224 -4.18 14.03 5.96
N ASN A 225 -3.10 14.78 6.20
CA ASN A 225 -2.67 15.14 7.55
C ASN A 225 -3.65 16.07 8.27
N ASN A 226 -4.31 16.98 7.57
CA ASN A 226 -5.34 17.83 8.16
C ASN A 226 -6.55 17.03 8.67
N LYS A 227 -6.86 15.91 8.02
CA LYS A 227 -7.96 15.00 8.37
C LYS A 227 -7.54 13.75 9.12
N ARG A 228 -6.25 13.63 9.51
CA ARG A 228 -5.74 12.45 10.21
C ARG A 228 -6.50 12.20 11.53
N PRO A 229 -6.61 10.93 11.97
CA PRO A 229 -7.27 10.57 13.22
C PRO A 229 -6.72 11.31 14.43
N ILE A 230 -7.55 11.53 15.44
CA ILE A 230 -7.14 12.23 16.68
C ILE A 230 -5.95 11.57 17.34
N THR A 231 -5.92 10.23 17.36
CA THR A 231 -4.80 9.45 17.90
C THR A 231 -3.47 9.72 17.20
N TYR A 232 -3.48 10.07 15.92
CA TYR A 232 -2.28 10.46 15.18
C TYR A 232 -1.85 11.88 15.56
N LYS A 233 -2.82 12.79 15.75
CA LYS A 233 -2.54 14.17 16.19
C LYS A 233 -1.93 14.17 17.60
N ASP A 234 -2.51 13.43 18.52
CA ASP A 234 -2.08 13.35 19.92
C ASP A 234 -0.64 12.77 20.05
N LYS A 235 -0.28 11.85 19.17
CA LYS A 235 1.05 11.24 19.12
C LYS A 235 2.01 11.94 18.16
N ASN A 236 1.62 13.06 17.56
CA ASN A 236 2.39 13.77 16.54
C ASN A 236 2.88 12.88 15.39
N LEU A 237 2.02 11.94 14.95
CA LEU A 237 2.30 11.06 13.83
C LEU A 237 1.83 11.70 12.52
N PHE A 238 2.62 11.56 11.47
CA PHE A 238 2.33 12.07 10.13
C PHE A 238 2.09 10.93 9.15
N ILE A 239 1.16 11.16 8.22
CA ILE A 239 0.90 10.31 7.07
C ILE A 239 1.78 10.83 5.93
N ASN A 240 2.75 10.01 5.46
CA ASN A 240 3.69 10.40 4.41
C ASN A 240 3.24 9.90 3.03
N ASN A 241 2.60 8.74 2.99
CA ASN A 241 2.10 8.09 1.78
C ASN A 241 0.83 7.30 2.08
N SER A 242 0.15 6.85 1.05
CA SER A 242 -0.92 5.87 1.14
C SER A 242 -0.36 4.45 0.97
N ASN A 243 -1.18 3.43 1.24
CA ASN A 243 -0.90 2.05 0.87
C ASN A 243 -0.87 1.87 -0.67
N LEU A 244 -0.52 0.67 -1.13
CA LEU A 244 -0.43 0.33 -2.56
C LEU A 244 -1.69 0.71 -3.36
N CYS A 245 -2.88 0.48 -2.82
CA CYS A 245 -4.16 0.68 -3.53
C CYS A 245 -4.78 2.06 -3.27
N SER A 246 -4.14 2.90 -2.47
CA SER A 246 -4.55 4.28 -2.15
C SER A 246 -5.90 4.43 -1.41
N GLU A 247 -6.37 3.38 -0.72
CA GLU A 247 -7.60 3.42 0.08
C GLU A 247 -7.36 3.58 1.58
N ILE A 248 -6.14 3.37 2.06
CA ILE A 248 -5.75 3.52 3.47
C ILE A 248 -4.71 4.63 3.61
N MET A 249 -4.94 5.54 4.53
CA MET A 249 -4.07 6.66 4.84
C MET A 249 -3.80 6.74 6.34
#